data_616d7887f9659907570657ada55ecc8d
#
_entry.id   616d7887f9659907570657ada55ecc8d
#
_cell.length_a   1.000
_cell.length_b   1.000
_cell.length_c   1.000
_cell.angle_alpha   90.00
_cell.angle_beta   90.00
_cell.angle_gamma   90.00
#
_symmetry.space_group_name_H-M   'P 1'
#
loop_
_entity.id
_entity.type
_entity.pdbx_description
1 polymer ?
#
loop_
_entity_poly.entity_id
_entity_poly.type
_entity_poly.pdbx_seq_one_letter_code
_entity_poly.pdbx_strand_id
1 'polypeptide(L)'
;TTLFRSVKEPKLHASGTDGKEQPTQPTKSTSLREDFKAVQQQPVLVRLLGIFFFMQCVIMMLQPILALYVGDMQGTMEGAAIISGTILSIGGLAGSLTTNLWVRLGERRGYFKTISYCMMGSGIVLLLQSLPVGIWWFGVLQVLIGSCIVGINPSLSAAVTLNTDPSFRGRMFGMTTTAQQFGSMVGPVFASIVSTYVGISYVFSITGLLLLYMGFQSRKLSKKHE
;
A
#
# COMPACT_ATOMS: atom_id res chain seq x y z
N THR A 1 9.87 24.35 -26.82
CA THR A 1 8.67 24.38 -27.66
C THR A 1 8.82 23.45 -28.85
N THR A 2 8.29 22.26 -28.80
CA THR A 2 7.83 21.41 -29.93
C THR A 2 8.02 19.94 -29.60
N LEU A 3 7.08 19.34 -28.85
CA LEU A 3 6.91 17.87 -28.81
C LEU A 3 5.47 17.52 -28.35
N PHE A 4 4.48 18.23 -28.89
CA PHE A 4 3.11 17.74 -28.94
C PHE A 4 2.70 17.63 -30.40
N ARG A 5 3.16 16.58 -31.06
CA ARG A 5 2.73 16.27 -32.42
C ARG A 5 1.79 15.09 -32.39
N SER A 6 0.50 15.42 -32.47
CA SER A 6 -0.52 14.63 -33.18
C SER A 6 -0.79 13.21 -32.63
N VAL A 7 -1.58 13.14 -31.58
CA VAL A 7 -2.52 12.02 -31.47
C VAL A 7 -3.68 12.31 -32.41
N LYS A 8 -3.71 11.61 -33.54
CA LYS A 8 -4.80 11.67 -34.52
C LYS A 8 -6.01 10.99 -33.89
N GLU A 9 -7.01 11.78 -33.48
CA GLU A 9 -8.30 11.26 -33.07
C GLU A 9 -8.93 10.53 -34.26
N PRO A 10 -9.44 9.30 -34.09
CA PRO A 10 -10.20 8.64 -35.13
C PRO A 10 -11.49 9.42 -35.35
N LYS A 11 -11.71 9.91 -36.59
CA LYS A 11 -12.94 10.56 -37.02
C LYS A 11 -14.09 9.55 -36.86
N LEU A 12 -14.97 9.81 -35.91
CA LEU A 12 -16.28 9.16 -35.85
C LEU A 12 -17.05 9.54 -37.12
N HIS A 13 -17.25 8.59 -38.02
CA HIS A 13 -18.18 8.71 -39.12
C HIS A 13 -19.58 8.96 -38.55
N ALA A 14 -20.11 10.12 -38.79
CA ALA A 14 -21.52 10.42 -38.64
C ALA A 14 -22.26 9.66 -39.76
N SER A 15 -22.82 8.51 -39.42
CA SER A 15 -23.87 7.86 -40.17
C SER A 15 -25.13 8.00 -39.33
N GLY A 16 -26.09 8.73 -39.90
CA GLY A 16 -27.33 9.10 -39.26
C GLY A 16 -28.26 7.91 -39.02
N THR A 17 -29.27 8.26 -38.29
CA THR A 17 -30.59 7.64 -38.05
C THR A 17 -30.73 6.72 -36.84
N ASP A 18 -31.71 7.18 -36.11
CA ASP A 18 -32.53 6.55 -35.07
C ASP A 18 -31.98 6.57 -33.62
N GLY A 19 -32.50 7.62 -32.99
CA GLY A 19 -32.43 7.84 -31.54
C GLY A 19 -33.03 6.68 -30.77
N LYS A 20 -32.18 6.02 -30.03
CA LYS A 20 -32.45 5.54 -28.68
C LYS A 20 -31.20 5.85 -27.90
N GLU A 21 -31.09 7.10 -27.40
CA GLU A 21 -30.33 7.35 -26.17
C GLU A 21 -30.84 6.32 -25.15
N GLN A 22 -30.03 5.29 -24.94
CA GLN A 22 -30.22 4.49 -23.72
C GLN A 22 -30.04 5.48 -22.58
N PRO A 23 -31.08 5.72 -21.77
CA PRO A 23 -30.91 6.54 -20.60
C PRO A 23 -29.81 5.88 -19.78
N THR A 24 -28.69 6.58 -19.59
CA THR A 24 -27.76 6.32 -18.49
C THR A 24 -28.66 6.25 -17.25
N GLN A 25 -28.94 5.03 -16.80
CA GLN A 25 -29.73 4.83 -15.57
C GLN A 25 -29.03 5.68 -14.52
N PRO A 26 -29.74 6.58 -13.84
CA PRO A 26 -29.19 7.28 -12.71
C PRO A 26 -28.75 6.19 -11.74
N THR A 27 -27.46 6.08 -11.52
CA THR A 27 -26.89 5.23 -10.47
C THR A 27 -27.68 5.60 -9.21
N LYS A 28 -28.61 4.72 -8.79
CA LYS A 28 -29.31 4.85 -7.52
C LYS A 28 -28.24 5.24 -6.53
N SER A 29 -28.38 6.41 -5.91
CA SER A 29 -27.54 6.86 -4.82
C SER A 29 -27.77 5.91 -3.64
N THR A 30 -27.15 4.74 -3.75
CA THR A 30 -27.15 3.73 -2.68
C THR A 30 -26.49 4.41 -1.50
N SER A 31 -27.17 4.46 -0.37
CA SER A 31 -26.65 5.06 0.85
C SER A 31 -25.29 4.43 1.18
N LEU A 32 -24.28 5.22 1.59
CA LEU A 32 -22.97 4.74 2.05
C LEU A 32 -23.10 3.59 3.07
N ARG A 33 -24.20 3.56 3.82
CA ARG A 33 -24.53 2.48 4.75
C ARG A 33 -24.86 1.16 4.05
N GLU A 34 -25.53 1.21 2.90
CA GLU A 34 -25.88 0.00 2.11
C GLU A 34 -24.63 -0.54 1.43
N ASP A 35 -23.75 0.33 0.92
CA ASP A 35 -22.47 -0.07 0.34
C ASP A 35 -21.58 -0.73 1.40
N PHE A 36 -21.48 -0.14 2.59
CA PHE A 36 -20.74 -0.73 3.71
C PHE A 36 -21.30 -2.09 4.14
N LYS A 37 -22.65 -2.22 4.18
CA LYS A 37 -23.31 -3.48 4.50
C LYS A 37 -23.07 -4.55 3.42
N ALA A 38 -23.05 -4.15 2.15
CA ALA A 38 -22.72 -5.06 1.04
C ALA A 38 -21.30 -5.59 1.14
N VAL A 39 -20.33 -4.72 1.49
CA VAL A 39 -18.92 -5.13 1.71
C VAL A 39 -18.80 -6.02 2.94
N GLN A 40 -19.54 -5.72 4.02
CA GLN A 40 -19.50 -6.51 5.25
C GLN A 40 -20.00 -7.95 5.05
N GLN A 41 -20.86 -8.19 4.06
CA GLN A 41 -21.33 -9.53 3.70
C GLN A 41 -20.26 -10.35 2.98
N GLN A 42 -19.23 -9.70 2.44
CA GLN A 42 -18.13 -10.36 1.74
C GLN A 42 -16.83 -10.31 2.58
N PRO A 43 -16.50 -11.38 3.32
CA PRO A 43 -15.37 -11.38 4.26
C PRO A 43 -14.01 -11.11 3.58
N VAL A 44 -13.91 -11.37 2.28
CA VAL A 44 -12.70 -11.08 1.49
C VAL A 44 -12.50 -9.57 1.35
N LEU A 45 -13.56 -8.82 1.01
CA LEU A 45 -13.49 -7.38 0.81
C LEU A 45 -13.20 -6.65 2.13
N VAL A 46 -13.82 -7.10 3.23
CA VAL A 46 -13.54 -6.57 4.59
C VAL A 46 -12.05 -6.73 4.95
N ARG A 47 -11.48 -7.91 4.65
CA ARG A 47 -10.06 -8.16 4.93
C ARG A 47 -9.14 -7.32 4.04
N LEU A 48 -9.49 -7.14 2.76
CA LEU A 48 -8.73 -6.25 1.86
C LEU A 48 -8.75 -4.80 2.37
N LEU A 49 -9.91 -4.29 2.82
CA LEU A 49 -10.00 -2.97 3.47
C LEU A 49 -9.11 -2.89 4.71
N GLY A 50 -9.14 -3.92 5.56
CA GLY A 50 -8.26 -4.01 6.73
C GLY A 50 -6.78 -3.97 6.35
N ILE A 51 -6.38 -4.68 5.29
CA ILE A 51 -4.99 -4.66 4.81
C ILE A 51 -4.61 -3.26 4.31
N PHE A 52 -5.47 -2.58 3.55
CA PHE A 52 -5.23 -1.19 3.11
C PHE A 52 -5.05 -0.24 4.29
N PHE A 53 -5.92 -0.33 5.30
CA PHE A 53 -5.83 0.47 6.52
C PHE A 53 -4.50 0.25 7.25
N PHE A 54 -4.17 -1.00 7.55
CA PHE A 54 -2.94 -1.32 8.29
C PHE A 54 -1.67 -1.02 7.50
N MET A 55 -1.66 -1.24 6.18
CA MET A 55 -0.54 -0.86 5.33
C MET A 55 -0.26 0.63 5.39
N GLN A 56 -1.32 1.44 5.29
CA GLN A 56 -1.17 2.89 5.36
C GLN A 56 -0.72 3.34 6.75
N CYS A 57 -1.26 2.71 7.80
CA CYS A 57 -0.83 2.94 9.18
C CYS A 57 0.68 2.67 9.34
N VAL A 58 1.17 1.52 8.86
CA VAL A 58 2.60 1.15 8.87
C VAL A 58 3.47 2.18 8.16
N ILE A 59 3.08 2.57 6.94
CA ILE A 59 3.85 3.54 6.14
C ILE A 59 3.94 4.87 6.88
N MET A 60 2.83 5.36 7.44
CA MET A 60 2.77 6.62 8.16
C MET A 60 3.44 6.58 9.55
N MET A 61 3.53 5.41 10.17
CA MET A 61 4.32 5.22 11.39
C MET A 61 5.82 5.36 11.12
N LEU A 62 6.30 4.77 10.02
CA LEU A 62 7.73 4.69 9.73
C LEU A 62 8.33 6.02 9.26
N GLN A 63 7.58 6.86 8.52
CA GLN A 63 8.10 8.10 7.94
C GLN A 63 8.72 9.07 8.97
N PRO A 64 8.01 9.50 10.04
CA PRO A 64 8.57 10.41 11.02
C PRO A 64 9.66 9.75 11.88
N ILE A 65 9.50 8.47 12.17
CA ILE A 65 10.44 7.71 13.01
C ILE A 65 11.80 7.53 12.32
N LEU A 66 11.82 7.41 11.00
CA LEU A 66 13.06 7.25 10.25
C LEU A 66 14.02 8.42 10.45
N ALA A 67 13.53 9.66 10.39
CA ALA A 67 14.35 10.86 10.59
C ALA A 67 14.86 10.96 12.04
N LEU A 68 14.01 10.63 13.02
CA LEU A 68 14.39 10.61 14.43
C LEU A 68 15.44 9.53 14.71
N TYR A 69 15.26 8.35 14.15
CA TYR A 69 16.19 7.23 14.33
C TYR A 69 17.56 7.50 13.71
N VAL A 70 17.60 8.11 12.52
CA VAL A 70 18.86 8.53 11.88
C VAL A 70 19.56 9.61 12.71
N GLY A 71 18.82 10.57 13.28
CA GLY A 71 19.35 11.59 14.17
C GLY A 71 19.95 11.00 15.45
N ASP A 72 19.26 10.05 16.06
CA ASP A 72 19.72 9.32 17.24
C ASP A 72 21.00 8.52 16.96
N MET A 73 21.09 7.83 15.82
CA MET A 73 22.28 7.10 15.39
C MET A 73 23.50 8.00 15.15
N GLN A 74 23.29 9.24 14.72
CA GLN A 74 24.37 10.20 14.46
C GLN A 74 24.76 11.00 15.72
N GLY A 75 23.95 10.97 16.76
CA GLY A 75 24.11 11.82 17.95
C GLY A 75 23.80 13.29 17.70
N THR A 76 23.35 13.67 16.49
CA THR A 76 22.94 15.03 16.13
C THR A 76 21.72 15.00 15.22
N MET A 77 20.84 16.00 15.35
CA MET A 77 19.72 16.19 14.43
C MET A 77 20.11 16.95 13.16
N GLU A 78 21.32 17.53 13.14
CA GLU A 78 21.81 18.29 12.00
C GLU A 78 22.08 17.34 10.82
N GLY A 79 21.43 17.62 9.69
CA GLY A 79 21.53 16.78 8.50
C GLY A 79 20.73 15.46 8.53
N ALA A 80 20.15 15.05 9.65
CA ALA A 80 19.37 13.82 9.77
C ALA A 80 18.20 13.74 8.76
N ALA A 81 17.55 14.87 8.49
CA ALA A 81 16.49 14.97 7.50
C ALA A 81 16.99 14.72 6.05
N ILE A 82 18.18 15.21 5.72
CA ILE A 82 18.79 15.03 4.40
C ILE A 82 19.17 13.56 4.21
N ILE A 83 19.80 12.96 5.20
CA ILE A 83 20.26 11.57 5.14
C ILE A 83 19.07 10.61 5.10
N SER A 84 18.06 10.82 5.95
CA SER A 84 16.85 10.00 5.92
C SER A 84 16.08 10.17 4.61
N GLY A 85 16.00 11.39 4.07
CA GLY A 85 15.41 11.66 2.75
C GLY A 85 16.17 10.95 1.61
N THR A 86 17.50 10.94 1.67
CA THR A 86 18.33 10.22 0.69
C THR A 86 18.10 8.71 0.76
N ILE A 87 18.09 8.15 1.97
CA ILE A 87 17.81 6.72 2.20
C ILE A 87 16.42 6.34 1.68
N LEU A 88 15.40 7.15 1.96
CA LEU A 88 14.04 6.93 1.44
C LEU A 88 13.99 7.02 -0.08
N SER A 89 14.69 7.97 -0.68
CA SER A 89 14.74 8.14 -2.14
C SER A 89 15.37 6.93 -2.83
N ILE A 90 16.49 6.43 -2.31
CA ILE A 90 17.15 5.22 -2.83
C ILE A 90 16.22 4.01 -2.67
N GLY A 91 15.57 3.85 -1.52
CA GLY A 91 14.56 2.81 -1.29
C GLY A 91 13.39 2.90 -2.25
N GLY A 92 12.90 4.10 -2.53
CA GLY A 92 11.83 4.35 -3.51
C GLY A 92 12.23 4.01 -4.95
N LEU A 93 13.45 4.37 -5.35
CA LEU A 93 14.00 3.99 -6.67
C LEU A 93 14.13 2.48 -6.81
N ALA A 94 14.69 1.78 -5.82
CA ALA A 94 14.77 0.33 -5.80
C ALA A 94 13.37 -0.31 -5.86
N GLY A 95 12.40 0.24 -5.13
CA GLY A 95 11.01 -0.18 -5.18
C GLY A 95 10.41 -0.03 -6.58
N SER A 96 10.62 1.10 -7.25
CA SER A 96 10.08 1.33 -8.59
C SER A 96 10.64 0.33 -9.62
N LEU A 97 11.92 -0.01 -9.53
CA LEU A 97 12.55 -1.01 -10.39
C LEU A 97 12.01 -2.43 -10.14
N THR A 98 11.69 -2.75 -8.90
CA THR A 98 11.16 -4.07 -8.52
C THR A 98 9.66 -4.23 -8.71
N THR A 99 8.90 -3.14 -8.91
CA THR A 99 7.44 -3.17 -9.08
C THR A 99 7.00 -4.16 -10.16
N ASN A 100 7.64 -4.16 -11.33
CA ASN A 100 7.30 -5.05 -12.42
C ASN A 100 7.48 -6.54 -12.06
N LEU A 101 8.47 -6.85 -11.22
CA LEU A 101 8.69 -8.22 -10.75
C LEU A 101 7.53 -8.69 -9.87
N TRP A 102 7.05 -7.83 -8.96
CA TRP A 102 5.93 -8.13 -8.07
C TRP A 102 4.61 -8.24 -8.83
N VAL A 103 4.36 -7.37 -9.81
CA VAL A 103 3.16 -7.45 -10.66
C VAL A 103 3.15 -8.78 -11.44
N ARG A 104 4.22 -9.13 -12.11
CA ARG A 104 4.35 -10.42 -12.83
C ARG A 104 4.22 -11.63 -11.90
N LEU A 105 4.73 -11.52 -10.68
CA LEU A 105 4.58 -12.58 -9.68
C LEU A 105 3.12 -12.73 -9.26
N GLY A 106 2.40 -11.60 -9.10
CA GLY A 106 0.98 -11.56 -8.81
C GLY A 106 0.13 -12.23 -9.90
N GLU A 107 0.45 -11.92 -11.16
CA GLU A 107 -0.22 -12.54 -12.33
C GLU A 107 0.02 -14.06 -12.41
N ARG A 108 1.24 -14.51 -12.11
CA ARG A 108 1.63 -15.92 -12.23
C ARG A 108 1.23 -16.79 -11.05
N ARG A 109 1.35 -16.27 -9.82
CA ARG A 109 1.18 -17.06 -8.57
C ARG A 109 -0.05 -16.65 -7.76
N GLY A 110 -0.78 -15.63 -8.22
CA GLY A 110 -1.94 -15.08 -7.52
C GLY A 110 -1.58 -13.89 -6.61
N TYR A 111 -2.44 -12.89 -6.60
CA TYR A 111 -2.21 -11.63 -5.90
C TYR A 111 -2.16 -11.78 -4.37
N PHE A 112 -2.98 -12.65 -3.78
CA PHE A 112 -2.95 -12.89 -2.33
C PHE A 112 -1.63 -13.51 -1.85
N LYS A 113 -1.03 -14.41 -2.65
CA LYS A 113 0.30 -14.97 -2.35
C LYS A 113 1.38 -13.90 -2.43
N THR A 114 1.31 -13.06 -3.45
CA THR A 114 2.27 -11.96 -3.64
C THR A 114 2.18 -10.95 -2.51
N ILE A 115 0.97 -10.52 -2.10
CA ILE A 115 0.75 -9.66 -0.94
C ILE A 115 1.39 -10.28 0.31
N SER A 116 1.16 -11.59 0.54
CA SER A 116 1.73 -12.30 1.68
C SER A 116 3.27 -12.30 1.65
N TYR A 117 3.89 -12.59 0.50
CA TYR A 117 5.37 -12.59 0.38
C TYR A 117 5.95 -11.19 0.60
N CYS A 118 5.34 -10.17 0.02
CA CYS A 118 5.78 -8.79 0.21
C CYS A 118 5.67 -8.36 1.68
N MET A 119 4.55 -8.66 2.34
CA MET A 119 4.33 -8.32 3.76
C MET A 119 5.28 -9.08 4.68
N MET A 120 5.45 -10.38 4.45
CA MET A 120 6.39 -11.17 5.25
C MET A 120 7.83 -10.74 5.04
N GLY A 121 8.24 -10.49 3.79
CA GLY A 121 9.57 -9.98 3.47
C GLY A 121 9.84 -8.63 4.16
N SER A 122 8.93 -7.66 4.01
CA SER A 122 9.05 -6.36 4.67
C SER A 122 9.04 -6.48 6.20
N GLY A 123 8.20 -7.37 6.76
CA GLY A 123 8.14 -7.59 8.20
C GLY A 123 9.44 -8.15 8.77
N ILE A 124 10.07 -9.12 8.09
CA ILE A 124 11.38 -9.68 8.49
C ILE A 124 12.46 -8.60 8.45
N VAL A 125 12.51 -7.81 7.36
CA VAL A 125 13.52 -6.76 7.21
C VAL A 125 13.34 -5.66 8.26
N LEU A 126 12.09 -5.28 8.62
CA LEU A 126 11.82 -4.35 9.72
C LEU A 126 12.27 -4.88 11.08
N LEU A 127 12.11 -6.17 11.34
CA LEU A 127 12.65 -6.78 12.56
C LEU A 127 14.17 -6.74 12.61
N LEU A 128 14.85 -6.96 11.48
CA LEU A 128 16.31 -6.80 11.39
C LEU A 128 16.74 -5.35 11.58
N GLN A 129 15.94 -4.39 11.12
CA GLN A 129 16.19 -2.97 11.23
C GLN A 129 16.02 -2.43 12.66
N SER A 130 15.29 -3.14 13.54
CA SER A 130 15.19 -2.79 14.96
C SER A 130 16.46 -3.09 15.76
N LEU A 131 17.40 -3.86 15.21
CA LEU A 131 18.69 -4.12 15.84
C LEU A 131 19.59 -2.88 15.72
N PRO A 132 20.46 -2.61 16.72
CA PRO A 132 21.40 -1.49 16.70
C PRO A 132 22.52 -1.74 15.67
N VAL A 133 22.21 -1.56 14.40
CA VAL A 133 23.14 -1.71 13.29
C VAL A 133 23.59 -0.33 12.80
N GLY A 134 24.80 -0.22 12.24
CA GLY A 134 25.30 1.05 11.72
C GLY A 134 24.46 1.59 10.56
N ILE A 135 24.57 2.90 10.28
CA ILE A 135 23.78 3.63 9.30
C ILE A 135 23.83 3.02 7.89
N TRP A 136 24.94 2.44 7.50
CA TRP A 136 25.10 1.76 6.20
C TRP A 136 24.21 0.51 6.09
N TRP A 137 24.18 -0.34 7.13
CA TRP A 137 23.28 -1.47 7.21
C TRP A 137 21.82 -1.06 7.20
N PHE A 138 21.50 -0.02 7.96
CA PHE A 138 20.16 0.57 7.97
C PHE A 138 19.73 1.01 6.59
N GLY A 139 20.62 1.69 5.83
CA GLY A 139 20.34 2.07 4.44
C GLY A 139 20.08 0.88 3.53
N VAL A 140 20.90 -0.18 3.61
CA VAL A 140 20.69 -1.43 2.82
C VAL A 140 19.34 -2.08 3.15
N LEU A 141 19.01 -2.19 4.44
CA LEU A 141 17.72 -2.74 4.87
C LEU A 141 16.55 -1.88 4.36
N GLN A 142 16.70 -0.56 4.33
CA GLN A 142 15.67 0.36 3.82
C GLN A 142 15.43 0.17 2.32
N VAL A 143 16.47 -0.10 1.53
CA VAL A 143 16.34 -0.46 0.11
C VAL A 143 15.56 -1.77 -0.06
N LEU A 144 15.83 -2.77 0.76
CA LEU A 144 15.09 -4.04 0.75
C LEU A 144 13.62 -3.85 1.14
N ILE A 145 13.34 -3.03 2.17
CA ILE A 145 11.97 -2.68 2.56
C ILE A 145 11.24 -2.00 1.41
N GLY A 146 11.85 -0.97 0.81
CA GLY A 146 11.29 -0.25 -0.34
C GLY A 146 10.95 -1.18 -1.49
N SER A 147 11.85 -2.12 -1.80
CA SER A 147 11.64 -3.13 -2.85
C SER A 147 10.48 -4.08 -2.56
N CYS A 148 10.22 -4.42 -1.29
CA CYS A 148 9.13 -5.31 -0.92
C CYS A 148 7.79 -4.57 -0.79
N ILE A 149 7.76 -3.41 -0.11
CA ILE A 149 6.52 -2.66 0.19
C ILE A 149 5.82 -2.19 -1.09
N VAL A 150 6.58 -1.75 -2.10
CA VAL A 150 6.02 -1.24 -3.36
C VAL A 150 5.15 -2.27 -4.08
N GLY A 151 5.44 -3.56 -3.97
CA GLY A 151 4.64 -4.64 -4.57
C GLY A 151 3.25 -4.83 -3.95
N ILE A 152 3.02 -4.32 -2.74
CA ILE A 152 1.78 -4.57 -1.99
C ILE A 152 0.60 -3.80 -2.59
N ASN A 153 0.73 -2.51 -2.84
CA ASN A 153 -0.36 -1.66 -3.34
C ASN A 153 -0.93 -2.12 -4.69
N PRO A 154 -0.13 -2.37 -5.75
CA PRO A 154 -0.66 -2.86 -7.01
C PRO A 154 -1.31 -4.24 -6.87
N SER A 155 -0.73 -5.13 -6.05
CA SER A 155 -1.31 -6.45 -5.80
C SER A 155 -2.64 -6.37 -5.04
N LEU A 156 -2.77 -5.46 -4.07
CA LEU A 156 -4.02 -5.20 -3.36
C LEU A 156 -5.10 -4.64 -4.29
N SER A 157 -4.75 -3.64 -5.12
CA SER A 157 -5.68 -3.04 -6.07
C SER A 157 -6.17 -4.05 -7.11
N ALA A 158 -5.29 -4.91 -7.59
CA ALA A 158 -5.67 -6.00 -8.48
C ALA A 158 -6.57 -7.03 -7.77
N ALA A 159 -6.26 -7.39 -6.52
CA ALA A 159 -7.10 -8.29 -5.73
C ALA A 159 -8.51 -7.71 -5.50
N VAL A 160 -8.64 -6.40 -5.21
CA VAL A 160 -9.93 -5.71 -5.11
C VAL A 160 -10.69 -5.79 -6.43
N THR A 161 -10.04 -5.47 -7.54
CA THR A 161 -10.66 -5.47 -8.87
C THR A 161 -11.20 -6.84 -9.26
N LEU A 162 -10.49 -7.91 -8.94
CA LEU A 162 -10.89 -9.29 -9.26
C LEU A 162 -12.02 -9.82 -8.35
N ASN A 163 -12.11 -9.33 -7.11
CA ASN A 163 -13.11 -9.77 -6.14
C ASN A 163 -14.31 -8.83 -6.03
N THR A 164 -14.43 -7.84 -6.93
CA THR A 164 -15.51 -6.85 -6.90
C THR A 164 -16.21 -6.79 -8.24
N ASP A 165 -17.55 -6.78 -8.23
CA ASP A 165 -18.35 -6.61 -9.42
C ASP A 165 -18.01 -5.31 -10.17
N PRO A 166 -17.97 -5.31 -11.51
CA PRO A 166 -17.62 -4.13 -12.30
C PRO A 166 -18.42 -2.87 -11.94
N SER A 167 -19.72 -3.03 -11.64
CA SER A 167 -20.63 -1.93 -11.25
C SER A 167 -20.32 -1.35 -9.87
N PHE A 168 -19.64 -2.11 -9.00
CA PHE A 168 -19.32 -1.72 -7.63
C PHE A 168 -17.86 -1.27 -7.43
N ARG A 169 -16.99 -1.51 -8.42
CA ARG A 169 -15.53 -1.22 -8.30
C ARG A 169 -15.22 0.21 -7.88
N GLY A 170 -15.86 1.20 -8.51
CA GLY A 170 -15.62 2.61 -8.16
C GLY A 170 -15.91 2.91 -6.69
N ARG A 171 -17.03 2.40 -6.17
CA ARG A 171 -17.42 2.54 -4.76
C ARG A 171 -16.44 1.82 -3.83
N MET A 172 -16.03 0.62 -4.20
CA MET A 172 -15.05 -0.16 -3.44
C MET A 172 -13.69 0.55 -3.37
N PHE A 173 -13.20 1.16 -4.46
CA PHE A 173 -11.98 1.97 -4.44
C PHE A 173 -12.13 3.22 -3.58
N GLY A 174 -13.29 3.87 -3.57
CA GLY A 174 -13.59 4.95 -2.62
C GLY A 174 -13.46 4.50 -1.18
N MET A 175 -13.97 3.31 -0.85
CA MET A 175 -13.86 2.73 0.50
C MET A 175 -12.42 2.35 0.85
N THR A 176 -11.62 1.82 -0.10
CA THR A 176 -10.18 1.55 0.14
C THR A 176 -9.42 2.82 0.42
N THR A 177 -9.68 3.90 -0.34
CA THR A 177 -9.07 5.22 -0.10
C THR A 177 -9.45 5.75 1.28
N THR A 178 -10.72 5.64 1.67
CA THR A 178 -11.17 6.03 3.01
C THR A 178 -10.44 5.24 4.10
N ALA A 179 -10.32 3.92 3.94
CA ALA A 179 -9.58 3.08 4.89
C ALA A 179 -8.10 3.49 4.99
N GLN A 180 -7.45 3.81 3.86
CA GLN A 180 -6.08 4.34 3.85
C GLN A 180 -5.97 5.68 4.58
N GLN A 181 -6.90 6.61 4.37
CA GLN A 181 -6.89 7.91 5.05
C GLN A 181 -7.04 7.76 6.57
N PHE A 182 -7.91 6.87 7.04
CA PHE A 182 -7.97 6.53 8.46
C PHE A 182 -6.64 5.94 8.97
N GLY A 183 -6.01 5.04 8.22
CA GLY A 183 -4.69 4.51 8.54
C GLY A 183 -3.63 5.60 8.65
N SER A 184 -3.65 6.60 7.75
CA SER A 184 -2.71 7.72 7.76
C SER A 184 -2.89 8.66 8.97
N MET A 185 -4.10 8.78 9.51
CA MET A 185 -4.36 9.56 10.73
C MET A 185 -3.91 8.82 11.99
N VAL A 186 -4.16 7.52 12.05
CA VAL A 186 -3.89 6.68 13.21
C VAL A 186 -2.40 6.35 13.35
N GLY A 187 -1.71 6.13 12.21
CA GLY A 187 -0.30 5.71 12.17
C GLY A 187 0.64 6.59 12.99
N PRO A 188 0.74 7.91 12.73
CA PRO A 188 1.64 8.79 13.46
C PRO A 188 1.36 8.87 14.97
N VAL A 189 0.09 8.77 15.37
CA VAL A 189 -0.32 8.77 16.78
C VAL A 189 0.25 7.53 17.49
N PHE A 190 0.08 6.35 16.90
CA PHE A 190 0.66 5.13 17.44
C PHE A 190 2.18 5.17 17.44
N ALA A 191 2.82 5.68 16.39
CA ALA A 191 4.26 5.85 16.33
C ALA A 191 4.78 6.73 17.46
N SER A 192 4.11 7.87 17.71
CA SER A 192 4.46 8.79 18.79
C SER A 192 4.35 8.15 20.17
N ILE A 193 3.24 7.46 20.43
CA ILE A 193 3.01 6.75 21.71
C ILE A 193 4.11 5.70 21.93
N VAL A 194 4.35 4.83 20.94
CA VAL A 194 5.36 3.75 21.07
C VAL A 194 6.76 4.33 21.23
N SER A 195 7.13 5.33 20.42
CA SER A 195 8.48 5.93 20.49
C SER A 195 8.75 6.61 21.83
N THR A 196 7.72 7.24 22.43
CA THR A 196 7.85 7.97 23.71
C THR A 196 7.96 7.02 24.92
N TYR A 197 7.14 5.98 24.97
CA TYR A 197 7.05 5.10 26.13
C TYR A 197 7.93 3.87 26.07
N VAL A 198 8.23 3.36 24.87
CA VAL A 198 8.95 2.10 24.68
C VAL A 198 10.32 2.30 24.02
N GLY A 199 10.39 3.30 23.15
CA GLY A 199 11.63 3.66 22.43
C GLY A 199 11.48 3.55 20.92
N ILE A 200 12.31 4.30 20.19
CA ILE A 200 12.24 4.45 18.73
C ILE A 200 12.46 3.11 18.01
N SER A 201 13.41 2.30 18.45
CA SER A 201 13.73 0.99 17.83
C SER A 201 12.58 0.00 17.92
N TYR A 202 11.76 0.07 18.95
CA TYR A 202 10.60 -0.83 19.12
C TYR A 202 9.48 -0.52 18.13
N VAL A 203 9.42 0.68 17.56
CA VAL A 203 8.47 0.99 16.47
C VAL A 203 8.70 0.07 15.29
N PHE A 204 9.97 -0.15 14.89
CA PHE A 204 10.31 -1.07 13.80
C PHE A 204 9.91 -2.51 14.14
N SER A 205 10.15 -2.94 15.39
CA SER A 205 9.80 -4.30 15.85
C SER A 205 8.28 -4.52 15.81
N ILE A 206 7.50 -3.61 16.39
CA ILE A 206 6.04 -3.71 16.45
C ILE A 206 5.45 -3.68 15.03
N THR A 207 5.95 -2.79 14.19
CA THR A 207 5.51 -2.67 12.80
C THR A 207 5.87 -3.91 11.99
N GLY A 208 7.07 -4.47 12.20
CA GLY A 208 7.54 -5.71 11.58
C GLY A 208 6.67 -6.91 11.97
N LEU A 209 6.34 -7.06 13.25
CA LEU A 209 5.44 -8.11 13.75
C LEU A 209 4.02 -7.96 13.19
N LEU A 210 3.51 -6.72 13.11
CA LEU A 210 2.22 -6.44 12.51
C LEU A 210 2.18 -6.89 11.04
N LEU A 211 3.20 -6.54 10.25
CA LEU A 211 3.30 -6.97 8.85
C LEU A 211 3.42 -8.48 8.70
N LEU A 212 4.18 -9.15 9.56
CA LEU A 212 4.26 -10.62 9.56
C LEU A 212 2.91 -11.25 9.85
N TYR A 213 2.20 -10.75 10.86
CA TYR A 213 0.85 -11.23 11.20
C TYR A 213 -0.12 -11.05 10.02
N MET A 214 -0.13 -9.87 9.39
CA MET A 214 -0.98 -9.58 8.24
C MET A 214 -0.59 -10.43 7.02
N GLY A 215 0.70 -10.64 6.79
CA GLY A 215 1.21 -11.51 5.73
C GLY A 215 0.75 -12.96 5.92
N PHE A 216 0.78 -13.47 7.15
CA PHE A 216 0.28 -14.80 7.49
C PHE A 216 -1.24 -14.92 7.29
N GLN A 217 -1.99 -13.90 7.69
CA GLN A 217 -3.44 -13.83 7.46
C GLN A 217 -3.78 -13.83 5.96
N SER A 218 -3.04 -13.06 5.15
CA SER A 218 -3.21 -13.01 3.69
C SER A 218 -2.93 -14.38 3.05
N ARG A 219 -1.94 -15.13 3.56
CA ARG A 219 -1.64 -16.49 3.09
C ARG A 219 -2.76 -17.49 3.36
N LYS A 220 -3.46 -17.35 4.48
CA LYS A 220 -4.63 -18.19 4.79
C LYS A 220 -5.79 -17.94 3.82
N LEU A 221 -5.94 -16.69 3.34
CA LEU A 221 -6.94 -16.35 2.33
C LEU A 221 -6.62 -16.99 0.98
N SER A 222 -5.36 -17.00 0.57
CA SER A 222 -4.94 -17.64 -0.68
C SER A 222 -5.32 -19.11 -0.73
N LYS A 223 -5.12 -19.85 0.36
CA LYS A 223 -5.45 -21.29 0.44
C LYS A 223 -6.96 -21.59 0.39
N LYS A 224 -7.82 -20.60 0.64
CA LYS A 224 -9.27 -20.80 0.64
C LYS A 224 -9.89 -20.53 -0.73
N HIS A 225 -9.16 -19.87 -1.62
CA HIS A 225 -9.60 -19.51 -2.98
C HIS A 225 -8.87 -20.31 -4.09
N GLU A 226 -8.02 -21.26 -3.73
CA GLU A 226 -7.51 -22.35 -4.57
C GLU A 226 -8.36 -23.61 -4.36
#